data_691a6a2a3506c3994c275a873ef96735
#
_entry.id   691a6a2a3506c3994c275a873ef96735
#
_cell.length_a   1.000
_cell.length_b   1.000
_cell.length_c   1.000
_cell.angle_alpha   90.00
_cell.angle_beta   90.00
_cell.angle_gamma   90.00
#
_symmetry.space_group_name_H-M   'P 1'
#
loop_
_entity.id
_entity.type
_entity.pdbx_description
1 polymer ?
#
loop_
_entity_poly.entity_id
_entity_poly.type
_entity_poly.pdbx_seq_one_letter_code
_entity_poly.pdbx_strand_id
1 'polypeptide(L)'
;MVKRIDPHTHSAYSDGTDTPAQLLAIAAQAGLDTIALTDHDTTIGWDEAAAAVADTGVSLIRGAEMSCSSSGITVHLLAYLFDPASPGLVDNFRRTREDRETRVARMVENLSADYPITLDDVLAFAPEGGPVGRPHIADALVAAGAFPVRSAAFVQALHPSGPYYVHYWAPDPVEAVRCVRKAGGVPVLAHPRARKRQRLLPEAVIADMAEAGLFGIERDHRDHAPEDRADVERMAREMGLAMFGSSDYHGTGKPNRIGENTTDPQVIAEVIAQGTIEVVEP
;
A
#
# COMPACT_ATOMS: atom_id res chain seq x y z
N MET A 1 -26.54 -3.97 -12.12
CA MET A 1 -25.17 -4.46 -12.42
C MET A 1 -24.47 -4.77 -11.11
N VAL A 2 -23.54 -5.71 -11.09
CA VAL A 2 -22.74 -5.98 -9.88
C VAL A 2 -21.72 -4.84 -9.74
N LYS A 3 -21.64 -4.21 -8.57
CA LYS A 3 -20.66 -3.15 -8.29
C LYS A 3 -19.23 -3.69 -8.47
N ARG A 4 -18.37 -2.92 -9.15
CA ARG A 4 -16.94 -3.21 -9.33
C ARG A 4 -16.13 -2.34 -8.37
N ILE A 5 -15.41 -2.98 -7.45
CA ILE A 5 -14.72 -2.31 -6.35
C ILE A 5 -13.25 -2.72 -6.32
N ASP A 6 -12.36 -1.73 -6.43
CA ASP A 6 -10.91 -1.92 -6.29
C ASP A 6 -10.44 -1.29 -4.96
N PRO A 7 -10.19 -2.10 -3.93
CA PRO A 7 -9.93 -1.58 -2.60
C PRO A 7 -8.45 -1.26 -2.32
N HIS A 8 -7.55 -1.28 -3.32
CA HIS A 8 -6.13 -1.02 -3.09
C HIS A 8 -5.52 -0.22 -4.25
N THR A 9 -5.39 1.10 -4.06
CA THR A 9 -4.84 2.02 -5.06
C THR A 9 -4.00 3.10 -4.39
N HIS A 10 -2.99 3.60 -5.11
CA HIS A 10 -2.04 4.61 -4.64
C HIS A 10 -2.05 5.85 -5.52
N SER A 11 -1.87 6.99 -4.89
CA SER A 11 -1.73 8.29 -5.55
C SER A 11 -0.30 8.84 -5.45
N ALA A 12 -0.11 10.00 -6.05
CA ALA A 12 1.13 10.77 -5.97
C ALA A 12 1.44 11.30 -4.55
N TYR A 13 0.53 11.12 -3.58
CA TYR A 13 0.81 11.40 -2.18
C TYR A 13 1.60 10.30 -1.47
N SER A 14 1.87 9.18 -2.17
CA SER A 14 2.84 8.17 -1.72
C SER A 14 3.82 7.80 -2.83
N ASP A 15 3.59 6.75 -3.58
CA ASP A 15 4.48 6.26 -4.63
C ASP A 15 3.76 5.92 -5.94
N GLY A 16 2.50 6.31 -6.07
CA GLY A 16 1.79 6.38 -7.34
C GLY A 16 2.24 7.57 -8.18
N THR A 17 1.70 7.69 -9.40
CA THR A 17 2.03 8.78 -10.33
C THR A 17 0.86 9.70 -10.64
N ASP A 18 -0.36 9.32 -10.27
CA ASP A 18 -1.56 10.11 -10.51
C ASP A 18 -1.99 10.83 -9.23
N THR A 19 -2.51 12.06 -9.35
CA THR A 19 -3.11 12.73 -8.19
C THR A 19 -4.38 11.99 -7.75
N PRO A 20 -4.85 12.16 -6.50
CA PRO A 20 -6.10 11.54 -6.04
C PRO A 20 -7.30 11.84 -6.96
N ALA A 21 -7.41 13.07 -7.46
CA ALA A 21 -8.48 13.44 -8.38
C ALA A 21 -8.35 12.72 -9.74
N GLN A 22 -7.12 12.63 -10.28
CA GLN A 22 -6.86 11.87 -11.50
C GLN A 22 -7.15 10.38 -11.32
N LEU A 23 -6.80 9.82 -10.17
CA LEU A 23 -7.06 8.42 -9.83
C LEU A 23 -8.56 8.09 -9.87
N LEU A 24 -9.42 8.94 -9.28
CA LEU A 24 -10.86 8.77 -9.38
C LEU A 24 -11.38 8.86 -10.82
N ALA A 25 -10.86 9.81 -11.61
CA ALA A 25 -11.23 9.95 -13.01
C ALA A 25 -10.82 8.71 -13.84
N ILE A 26 -9.65 8.13 -13.58
CA ILE A 26 -9.17 6.90 -14.21
C ILE A 26 -10.05 5.71 -13.77
N ALA A 27 -10.45 5.65 -12.50
CA ALA A 27 -11.36 4.62 -11.98
C ALA A 27 -12.73 4.68 -12.68
N ALA A 28 -13.29 5.87 -12.86
CA ALA A 28 -14.55 6.08 -13.61
C ALA A 28 -14.41 5.59 -15.06
N GLN A 29 -13.33 5.93 -15.75
CA GLN A 29 -13.05 5.47 -17.13
C GLN A 29 -12.88 3.94 -17.21
N ALA A 30 -12.35 3.31 -16.16
CA ALA A 30 -12.24 1.85 -16.05
C ALA A 30 -13.56 1.16 -15.69
N GLY A 31 -14.63 1.93 -15.45
CA GLY A 31 -15.95 1.42 -15.08
C GLY A 31 -15.99 0.83 -13.67
N LEU A 32 -15.23 1.41 -12.73
CA LEU A 32 -15.31 1.09 -11.31
C LEU A 32 -16.40 1.94 -10.64
N ASP A 33 -17.13 1.35 -9.71
CA ASP A 33 -18.14 2.03 -8.90
C ASP A 33 -17.55 2.59 -7.61
N THR A 34 -16.47 1.96 -7.11
CA THR A 34 -15.83 2.33 -5.85
C THR A 34 -14.34 2.00 -5.91
N ILE A 35 -13.51 2.88 -5.36
CA ILE A 35 -12.10 2.57 -5.06
C ILE A 35 -11.79 2.86 -3.59
N ALA A 36 -10.71 2.25 -3.08
CA ALA A 36 -10.08 2.75 -1.86
C ALA A 36 -8.78 3.46 -2.21
N LEU A 37 -8.59 4.67 -1.67
CA LEU A 37 -7.30 5.33 -1.66
C LEU A 37 -6.53 4.87 -0.42
N THR A 38 -5.40 4.18 -0.65
CA THR A 38 -4.62 3.49 0.40
C THR A 38 -3.14 3.86 0.34
N ASP A 39 -2.83 5.13 0.20
CA ASP A 39 -1.46 5.64 0.16
C ASP A 39 -0.61 5.15 1.35
N HIS A 40 0.67 4.91 1.10
CA HIS A 40 1.59 4.39 2.12
C HIS A 40 1.77 5.35 3.30
N ASP A 41 1.42 4.91 4.50
CA ASP A 41 1.65 5.56 5.79
C ASP A 41 1.17 7.03 5.85
N THR A 42 0.12 7.37 5.07
CA THR A 42 -0.44 8.74 5.01
C THR A 42 -1.92 8.76 4.69
N THR A 43 -2.59 9.84 5.09
CA THR A 43 -3.99 10.16 4.76
C THR A 43 -4.13 11.50 4.03
N ILE A 44 -3.01 12.11 3.62
CA ILE A 44 -2.97 13.48 3.07
C ILE A 44 -3.82 13.61 1.81
N GLY A 45 -3.91 12.56 0.97
CA GLY A 45 -4.68 12.57 -0.28
C GLY A 45 -6.19 12.47 -0.12
N TRP A 46 -6.73 12.23 1.08
CA TRP A 46 -8.15 11.93 1.30
C TRP A 46 -9.08 13.09 0.90
N ASP A 47 -8.72 14.32 1.25
CA ASP A 47 -9.59 15.48 0.98
C ASP A 47 -9.66 15.79 -0.52
N GLU A 48 -8.54 15.69 -1.24
CA GLU A 48 -8.51 15.84 -2.69
C GLU A 48 -9.33 14.75 -3.39
N ALA A 49 -9.16 13.48 -2.97
CA ALA A 49 -9.95 12.38 -3.52
C ALA A 49 -11.44 12.57 -3.23
N ALA A 50 -11.81 12.95 -2.00
CA ALA A 50 -13.20 13.18 -1.62
C ALA A 50 -13.86 14.29 -2.45
N ALA A 51 -13.14 15.36 -2.74
CA ALA A 51 -13.64 16.46 -3.57
C ALA A 51 -13.96 16.02 -5.02
N ALA A 52 -13.28 15.00 -5.55
CA ALA A 52 -13.48 14.50 -6.91
C ALA A 52 -14.63 13.47 -7.04
N VAL A 53 -15.20 12.98 -5.93
CA VAL A 53 -16.25 11.95 -5.93
C VAL A 53 -17.49 12.38 -6.70
N ALA A 54 -18.01 13.57 -6.44
CA ALA A 54 -19.23 14.07 -7.08
C ALA A 54 -19.08 14.23 -8.61
N ASP A 55 -17.89 14.62 -9.09
CA ASP A 55 -17.64 14.85 -10.52
C ASP A 55 -17.41 13.52 -11.28
N THR A 56 -16.89 12.51 -10.60
CA THR A 56 -16.52 11.22 -11.21
C THR A 56 -17.59 10.16 -11.09
N GLY A 57 -18.49 10.28 -10.11
CA GLY A 57 -19.50 9.28 -9.80
C GLY A 57 -18.92 8.00 -9.18
N VAL A 58 -17.64 8.01 -8.76
CA VAL A 58 -16.97 6.88 -8.10
C VAL A 58 -16.94 7.11 -6.61
N SER A 59 -17.49 6.17 -5.82
CA SER A 59 -17.44 6.23 -4.36
C SER A 59 -16.00 6.01 -3.85
N LEU A 60 -15.63 6.67 -2.75
CA LEU A 60 -14.30 6.61 -2.16
C LEU A 60 -14.34 5.96 -0.77
N ILE A 61 -13.63 4.85 -0.62
CA ILE A 61 -13.25 4.29 0.68
C ILE A 61 -11.92 4.93 1.10
N ARG A 62 -11.92 5.63 2.23
CA ARG A 62 -10.70 6.22 2.78
C ARG A 62 -9.91 5.17 3.56
N GLY A 63 -8.65 4.99 3.20
CA GLY A 63 -7.75 4.00 3.80
C GLY A 63 -6.29 4.43 3.74
N ALA A 64 -5.42 3.59 4.25
CA ALA A 64 -3.97 3.71 4.13
C ALA A 64 -3.34 2.31 4.06
N GLU A 65 -2.21 2.17 3.37
CA GLU A 65 -1.37 0.98 3.44
C GLU A 65 -0.24 1.21 4.44
N MET A 66 -0.36 0.59 5.62
CA MET A 66 0.64 0.66 6.67
C MET A 66 1.84 -0.20 6.33
N SER A 67 3.03 0.37 6.42
CA SER A 67 4.27 -0.41 6.39
C SER A 67 4.52 -1.04 7.74
N CYS A 68 4.69 -2.38 7.74
CA CYS A 68 5.01 -3.17 8.93
C CYS A 68 6.27 -4.00 8.72
N SER A 69 6.85 -4.54 9.79
CA SER A 69 8.02 -5.42 9.72
C SER A 69 7.94 -6.55 10.73
N SER A 70 8.13 -7.79 10.28
CA SER A 70 8.26 -8.95 11.14
C SER A 70 9.57 -9.67 10.85
N SER A 71 10.49 -9.70 11.81
CA SER A 71 11.81 -10.35 11.68
C SER A 71 12.56 -9.95 10.39
N GLY A 72 12.50 -8.65 10.02
CA GLY A 72 13.11 -8.09 8.82
C GLY A 72 12.40 -8.45 7.50
N ILE A 73 11.17 -8.99 7.57
CA ILE A 73 10.28 -9.16 6.44
C ILE A 73 9.36 -7.94 6.40
N THR A 74 9.33 -7.25 5.26
CA THR A 74 8.35 -6.18 5.02
C THR A 74 6.95 -6.78 4.90
N VAL A 75 6.00 -6.22 5.62
CA VAL A 75 4.58 -6.59 5.59
C VAL A 75 3.79 -5.33 5.32
N HIS A 76 2.80 -5.40 4.45
CA HIS A 76 1.89 -4.31 4.20
C HIS A 76 0.49 -4.65 4.73
N LEU A 77 -0.10 -3.71 5.45
CA LEU A 77 -1.40 -3.84 6.07
C LEU A 77 -2.30 -2.71 5.60
N LEU A 78 -3.33 -3.03 4.85
CA LEU A 78 -4.39 -2.08 4.51
C LEU A 78 -5.22 -1.78 5.75
N ALA A 79 -5.48 -0.53 5.99
CA ALA A 79 -6.36 -0.03 7.04
C ALA A 79 -7.47 0.77 6.39
N TYR A 80 -8.73 0.35 6.57
CA TYR A 80 -9.88 1.04 5.98
C TYR A 80 -10.71 1.73 7.05
N LEU A 81 -11.28 2.89 6.71
CA LEU A 81 -12.34 3.59 7.43
C LEU A 81 -12.06 3.80 8.93
N PHE A 82 -10.81 4.02 9.29
CA PHE A 82 -10.34 4.31 10.64
C PHE A 82 -10.45 5.79 10.98
N ASP A 83 -10.47 6.12 12.27
CA ASP A 83 -10.33 7.50 12.75
C ASP A 83 -8.92 8.03 12.45
N PRO A 84 -8.76 9.02 11.53
CA PRO A 84 -7.45 9.56 11.18
C PRO A 84 -6.78 10.34 12.32
N ALA A 85 -7.52 10.71 13.36
CA ALA A 85 -6.99 11.39 14.55
C ALA A 85 -6.56 10.40 15.64
N SER A 86 -6.71 9.08 15.42
CA SER A 86 -6.28 8.07 16.40
C SER A 86 -4.79 8.20 16.72
N PRO A 87 -4.41 8.49 18.00
CA PRO A 87 -3.02 8.80 18.34
C PRO A 87 -2.04 7.69 17.99
N GLY A 88 -2.46 6.42 18.11
CA GLY A 88 -1.61 5.27 17.79
C GLY A 88 -1.29 5.17 16.30
N LEU A 89 -2.25 5.44 15.40
CA LEU A 89 -2.01 5.44 13.96
C LEU A 89 -1.20 6.66 13.52
N VAL A 90 -1.53 7.85 14.05
CA VAL A 90 -0.79 9.09 13.78
C VAL A 90 0.69 8.91 14.16
N ASP A 91 0.98 8.35 15.34
CA ASP A 91 2.37 8.11 15.77
C ASP A 91 3.08 7.06 14.92
N ASN A 92 2.41 5.95 14.57
CA ASN A 92 2.96 4.92 13.68
C ASN A 92 3.30 5.50 12.30
N PHE A 93 2.37 6.24 11.67
CA PHE A 93 2.62 6.86 10.36
C PHE A 93 3.77 7.88 10.43
N ARG A 94 3.75 8.77 11.43
CA ARG A 94 4.82 9.76 11.62
C ARG A 94 6.18 9.09 11.77
N ARG A 95 6.30 8.14 12.71
CA ARG A 95 7.55 7.44 12.99
C ARG A 95 8.04 6.64 11.80
N THR A 96 7.15 5.94 11.09
CA THR A 96 7.51 5.18 9.89
C THR A 96 8.04 6.11 8.79
N ARG A 97 7.41 7.28 8.57
CA ARG A 97 7.89 8.25 7.59
C ARG A 97 9.25 8.83 7.96
N GLU A 98 9.42 9.31 9.20
CA GLU A 98 10.69 9.88 9.69
C GLU A 98 11.86 8.90 9.56
N ASP A 99 11.65 7.63 9.93
CA ASP A 99 12.69 6.61 9.83
C ASP A 99 12.94 6.20 8.37
N ARG A 100 11.89 6.25 7.52
CA ARG A 100 12.00 6.01 6.09
C ARG A 100 12.81 7.12 5.39
N GLU A 101 12.63 8.39 5.76
CA GLU A 101 13.43 9.52 5.25
C GLU A 101 14.89 9.35 5.64
N THR A 102 15.18 9.09 6.92
CA THR A 102 16.53 8.80 7.40
C THR A 102 17.16 7.62 6.64
N ARG A 103 16.38 6.55 6.42
CA ARG A 103 16.80 5.40 5.62
C ARG A 103 17.11 5.78 4.19
N VAL A 104 16.26 6.59 3.54
CA VAL A 104 16.48 7.02 2.16
C VAL A 104 17.78 7.80 2.06
N ALA A 105 18.03 8.75 2.95
CA ALA A 105 19.30 9.50 2.98
C ALA A 105 20.52 8.57 3.08
N ARG A 106 20.48 7.59 3.98
CA ARG A 106 21.56 6.60 4.14
C ARG A 106 21.71 5.67 2.92
N MET A 107 20.61 5.29 2.28
CA MET A 107 20.66 4.51 1.04
C MET A 107 21.26 5.32 -0.10
N VAL A 108 20.90 6.60 -0.23
CA VAL A 108 21.46 7.50 -1.23
C VAL A 108 22.96 7.72 -0.99
N GLU A 109 23.39 7.91 0.26
CA GLU A 109 24.80 7.99 0.61
C GLU A 109 25.57 6.73 0.14
N ASN A 110 25.03 5.54 0.40
CA ASN A 110 25.63 4.29 -0.08
C ASN A 110 25.65 4.21 -1.63
N LEU A 111 24.57 4.63 -2.29
CA LEU A 111 24.44 4.57 -3.75
C LEU A 111 25.30 5.59 -4.46
N SER A 112 25.55 6.76 -3.87
CA SER A 112 26.34 7.86 -4.49
C SER A 112 27.80 7.50 -4.75
N ALA A 113 28.30 6.42 -4.13
CA ALA A 113 29.63 5.87 -4.42
C ALA A 113 29.72 5.28 -5.85
N ASP A 114 28.62 4.73 -6.37
CA ASP A 114 28.59 3.98 -7.63
C ASP A 114 27.65 4.62 -8.69
N TYR A 115 26.70 5.48 -8.26
CA TYR A 115 25.70 6.11 -9.13
C TYR A 115 25.64 7.61 -8.94
N PRO A 116 25.45 8.41 -10.02
CA PRO A 116 25.46 9.86 -9.96
C PRO A 116 24.09 10.42 -9.49
N ILE A 117 23.73 10.14 -8.24
CA ILE A 117 22.49 10.65 -7.60
C ILE A 117 22.80 11.30 -6.25
N THR A 118 22.00 12.30 -5.91
CA THR A 118 22.01 13.01 -4.62
C THR A 118 20.67 12.82 -3.91
N LEU A 119 20.59 13.20 -2.64
CA LEU A 119 19.32 13.20 -1.90
C LEU A 119 18.32 14.17 -2.51
N ASP A 120 18.78 15.34 -2.99
CA ASP A 120 17.91 16.34 -3.63
C ASP A 120 17.29 15.79 -4.92
N ASP A 121 18.03 14.99 -5.70
CA ASP A 121 17.48 14.33 -6.88
C ASP A 121 16.35 13.37 -6.52
N VAL A 122 16.46 12.67 -5.40
CA VAL A 122 15.42 11.74 -4.90
C VAL A 122 14.21 12.51 -4.37
N LEU A 123 14.43 13.57 -3.60
CA LEU A 123 13.38 14.41 -3.04
C LEU A 123 12.55 15.11 -4.11
N ALA A 124 13.14 15.40 -5.28
CA ALA A 124 12.42 15.99 -6.43
C ALA A 124 11.29 15.08 -6.97
N PHE A 125 11.32 13.77 -6.68
CA PHE A 125 10.26 12.82 -7.03
C PHE A 125 9.29 12.54 -5.89
N ALA A 126 9.55 13.04 -4.68
CA ALA A 126 8.70 12.82 -3.53
C ALA A 126 7.63 13.92 -3.41
N PRO A 127 6.42 13.57 -2.94
CA PRO A 127 5.38 14.56 -2.68
C PRO A 127 5.78 15.44 -1.49
N GLU A 128 5.42 16.72 -1.55
CA GLU A 128 5.67 17.65 -0.44
C GLU A 128 4.93 17.18 0.82
N GLY A 129 5.67 16.92 1.90
CA GLY A 129 5.12 16.42 3.17
C GLY A 129 4.67 14.95 3.14
N GLY A 130 4.81 14.26 2.02
CA GLY A 130 4.47 12.85 1.88
C GLY A 130 5.65 11.90 2.18
N PRO A 131 5.39 10.59 2.17
CA PRO A 131 6.40 9.58 2.46
C PRO A 131 7.43 9.45 1.33
N VAL A 132 8.71 9.43 1.70
CA VAL A 132 9.82 9.15 0.77
C VAL A 132 10.23 7.69 0.87
N GLY A 133 10.50 7.03 -0.26
CA GLY A 133 10.85 5.61 -0.27
C GLY A 133 11.72 5.18 -1.45
N ARG A 134 11.99 3.88 -1.52
CA ARG A 134 12.75 3.28 -2.63
C ARG A 134 12.20 3.56 -4.04
N PRO A 135 10.89 3.68 -4.28
CA PRO A 135 10.39 4.09 -5.58
C PRO A 135 10.99 5.42 -6.06
N HIS A 136 11.08 6.42 -5.18
CA HIS A 136 11.65 7.74 -5.49
C HIS A 136 13.17 7.65 -5.75
N ILE A 137 13.90 6.78 -5.03
CA ILE A 137 15.32 6.48 -5.36
C ILE A 137 15.41 5.83 -6.75
N ALA A 138 14.50 4.91 -7.08
CA ALA A 138 14.48 4.27 -8.40
C ALA A 138 14.22 5.28 -9.51
N ASP A 139 13.32 6.24 -9.29
CA ASP A 139 13.05 7.31 -10.26
C ASP A 139 14.26 8.21 -10.49
N ALA A 140 14.94 8.61 -9.40
CA ALA A 140 16.19 9.39 -9.50
C ALA A 140 17.27 8.61 -10.26
N LEU A 141 17.44 7.31 -10.00
CA LEU A 141 18.37 6.44 -10.72
C LEU A 141 18.02 6.31 -12.22
N VAL A 142 16.74 6.23 -12.54
CA VAL A 142 16.27 6.22 -13.94
C VAL A 142 16.50 7.58 -14.61
N ALA A 143 16.17 8.68 -13.96
CA ALA A 143 16.40 10.03 -14.45
C ALA A 143 17.89 10.33 -14.69
N ALA A 144 18.77 9.81 -13.82
CA ALA A 144 20.22 9.87 -13.97
C ALA A 144 20.77 8.95 -15.08
N GLY A 145 19.91 8.17 -15.75
CA GLY A 145 20.31 7.24 -16.82
C GLY A 145 21.03 5.98 -16.33
N ALA A 146 21.06 5.72 -15.01
CA ALA A 146 21.69 4.53 -14.44
C ALA A 146 20.91 3.24 -14.76
N PHE A 147 19.58 3.34 -14.84
CA PHE A 147 18.70 2.20 -15.18
C PHE A 147 17.63 2.62 -16.19
N PRO A 148 17.17 1.68 -17.05
CA PRO A 148 16.17 2.00 -18.07
C PRO A 148 14.74 2.15 -17.51
N VAL A 149 14.43 1.49 -16.38
CA VAL A 149 13.12 1.49 -15.73
C VAL A 149 13.25 1.21 -14.24
N ARG A 150 12.25 1.58 -13.44
CA ARG A 150 12.18 1.33 -11.98
C ARG A 150 12.47 -0.13 -11.61
N SER A 151 11.87 -1.10 -12.32
CA SER A 151 12.04 -2.52 -12.00
C SER A 151 13.48 -2.98 -12.10
N ALA A 152 14.27 -2.46 -13.05
CA ALA A 152 15.69 -2.75 -13.16
C ALA A 152 16.48 -2.21 -11.96
N ALA A 153 16.19 -1.00 -11.50
CA ALA A 153 16.79 -0.41 -10.30
C ALA A 153 16.48 -1.25 -9.06
N PHE A 154 15.23 -1.73 -8.91
CA PHE A 154 14.85 -2.58 -7.78
C PHE A 154 15.61 -3.91 -7.74
N VAL A 155 15.81 -4.54 -8.89
CA VAL A 155 16.52 -5.83 -8.98
C VAL A 155 18.01 -5.68 -8.71
N GLN A 156 18.64 -4.61 -9.20
CA GLN A 156 20.10 -4.49 -9.22
C GLN A 156 20.66 -3.65 -8.06
N ALA A 157 19.99 -2.54 -7.69
CA ALA A 157 20.51 -1.60 -6.70
C ALA A 157 19.68 -1.57 -5.40
N LEU A 158 18.35 -1.71 -5.48
CA LEU A 158 17.46 -1.49 -4.34
C LEU A 158 16.93 -2.79 -3.70
N HIS A 159 17.50 -3.93 -4.08
CA HIS A 159 17.09 -5.23 -3.55
C HIS A 159 17.38 -5.31 -2.03
N PRO A 160 16.47 -5.88 -1.21
CA PRO A 160 16.65 -5.98 0.25
C PRO A 160 17.90 -6.74 0.71
N SER A 161 18.46 -7.59 -0.13
CA SER A 161 19.73 -8.29 0.14
C SER A 161 20.95 -7.59 -0.49
N GLY A 162 20.75 -6.44 -1.14
CA GLY A 162 21.80 -5.70 -1.82
C GLY A 162 22.65 -4.85 -0.86
N PRO A 163 23.87 -4.41 -1.31
CA PRO A 163 24.82 -3.69 -0.47
C PRO A 163 24.35 -2.30 -0.05
N TYR A 164 23.44 -1.68 -0.80
CA TYR A 164 22.96 -0.32 -0.53
C TYR A 164 21.72 -0.30 0.37
N TYR A 165 21.14 -1.48 0.69
CA TYR A 165 19.90 -1.55 1.45
C TYR A 165 20.11 -1.23 2.93
N VAL A 166 19.26 -0.36 3.45
CA VAL A 166 19.19 -0.01 4.87
C VAL A 166 17.82 -0.39 5.41
N HIS A 167 17.78 -1.08 6.54
CA HIS A 167 16.54 -1.36 7.25
C HIS A 167 15.99 -0.08 7.89
N TYR A 168 14.69 -0.01 8.05
CA TYR A 168 13.99 1.07 8.73
C TYR A 168 13.02 0.49 9.77
N TRP A 169 12.65 1.34 10.72
CA TRP A 169 11.65 0.96 11.69
C TRP A 169 10.26 0.92 11.05
N ALA A 170 9.51 -0.11 11.37
CA ALA A 170 8.09 -0.22 11.09
C ALA A 170 7.45 -1.06 12.21
N PRO A 171 6.17 -0.83 12.55
CA PRO A 171 5.51 -1.59 13.62
C PRO A 171 5.46 -3.08 13.29
N ASP A 172 5.40 -3.90 14.34
CA ASP A 172 5.05 -5.31 14.18
C ASP A 172 3.64 -5.44 13.59
N PRO A 173 3.39 -6.36 12.64
CA PRO A 173 2.12 -6.46 11.95
C PRO A 173 0.95 -6.85 12.87
N VAL A 174 1.20 -7.63 13.93
CA VAL A 174 0.16 -7.99 14.92
C VAL A 174 -0.25 -6.77 15.73
N GLU A 175 0.73 -5.96 16.17
CA GLU A 175 0.46 -4.70 16.86
C GLU A 175 -0.21 -3.67 15.94
N ALA A 176 0.15 -3.64 14.66
CA ALA A 176 -0.48 -2.78 13.67
C ALA A 176 -1.97 -3.14 13.49
N VAL A 177 -2.32 -4.44 13.42
CA VAL A 177 -3.72 -4.90 13.40
C VAL A 177 -4.49 -4.39 14.62
N ARG A 178 -3.92 -4.55 15.83
CA ARG A 178 -4.55 -4.04 17.06
C ARG A 178 -4.73 -2.52 17.04
N CYS A 179 -3.73 -1.81 16.51
CA CYS A 179 -3.77 -0.35 16.39
C CYS A 179 -4.90 0.10 15.44
N VAL A 180 -5.04 -0.53 14.27
CA VAL A 180 -6.12 -0.24 13.31
C VAL A 180 -7.48 -0.53 13.94
N ARG A 181 -7.66 -1.67 14.61
CA ARG A 181 -8.90 -2.01 15.31
C ARG A 181 -9.25 -1.01 16.41
N LYS A 182 -8.27 -0.59 17.19
CA LYS A 182 -8.44 0.44 18.23
C LYS A 182 -8.85 1.80 17.67
N ALA A 183 -8.42 2.10 16.44
CA ALA A 183 -8.84 3.29 15.70
C ALA A 183 -10.22 3.13 15.03
N GLY A 184 -10.93 2.02 15.26
CA GLY A 184 -12.21 1.71 14.65
C GLY A 184 -12.13 1.36 13.16
N GLY A 185 -10.94 1.03 12.67
CA GLY A 185 -10.70 0.65 11.28
C GLY A 185 -10.75 -0.86 11.04
N VAL A 186 -10.69 -1.23 9.76
CA VAL A 186 -10.74 -2.60 9.28
C VAL A 186 -9.41 -2.98 8.64
N PRO A 187 -8.59 -3.85 9.29
CA PRO A 187 -7.28 -4.25 8.78
C PRO A 187 -7.38 -5.42 7.81
N VAL A 188 -6.65 -5.34 6.69
CA VAL A 188 -6.54 -6.40 5.67
C VAL A 188 -5.08 -6.58 5.27
N LEU A 189 -4.60 -7.83 5.24
CA LEU A 189 -3.22 -8.15 4.85
C LEU A 189 -3.06 -8.05 3.33
N ALA A 190 -2.18 -7.14 2.88
CA ALA A 190 -1.91 -6.89 1.49
C ALA A 190 -0.95 -7.94 0.89
N HIS A 191 -1.21 -8.39 -0.31
CA HIS A 191 -0.38 -9.24 -1.21
C HIS A 191 0.62 -10.19 -0.51
N PRO A 192 0.21 -11.05 0.45
CA PRO A 192 1.09 -11.80 1.35
C PRO A 192 1.98 -12.84 0.66
N ARG A 193 1.66 -13.21 -0.56
CA ARG A 193 2.39 -14.20 -1.35
C ARG A 193 3.13 -13.63 -2.56
N ALA A 194 3.40 -12.32 -2.60
CA ALA A 194 4.17 -11.65 -3.64
C ALA A 194 5.67 -12.04 -3.60
N ARG A 195 5.98 -13.32 -3.90
CA ARG A 195 7.31 -13.96 -3.80
C ARG A 195 8.42 -13.22 -4.53
N LYS A 196 8.08 -12.50 -5.59
CA LYS A 196 9.04 -11.73 -6.40
C LYS A 196 9.48 -10.43 -5.72
N ARG A 197 8.69 -9.95 -4.75
CA ARG A 197 8.91 -8.65 -4.08
C ARG A 197 9.57 -8.80 -2.71
N GLN A 198 9.28 -9.90 -2.00
CA GLN A 198 9.68 -10.05 -0.60
C GLN A 198 9.79 -11.52 -0.18
N ARG A 199 10.47 -11.75 0.95
CA ARG A 199 10.37 -13.01 1.66
C ARG A 199 8.94 -13.21 2.17
N LEU A 200 8.46 -14.45 2.17
CA LEU A 200 7.10 -14.74 2.65
C LEU A 200 7.03 -14.61 4.17
N LEU A 201 5.97 -14.00 4.64
CA LEU A 201 5.61 -13.97 6.05
C LEU A 201 5.24 -15.40 6.50
N PRO A 202 5.79 -15.88 7.66
CA PRO A 202 5.39 -17.15 8.22
C PRO A 202 3.90 -17.21 8.50
N GLU A 203 3.27 -18.34 8.23
CA GLU A 203 1.83 -18.53 8.42
C GLU A 203 1.40 -18.34 9.88
N ALA A 204 2.26 -18.73 10.83
CA ALA A 204 2.01 -18.50 12.26
C ALA A 204 1.81 -17.00 12.59
N VAL A 205 2.58 -16.11 11.93
CA VAL A 205 2.41 -14.66 12.14
C VAL A 205 1.07 -14.18 11.56
N ILE A 206 0.62 -14.76 10.42
CA ILE A 206 -0.70 -14.45 9.85
C ILE A 206 -1.81 -14.94 10.81
N ALA A 207 -1.64 -16.10 11.44
CA ALA A 207 -2.56 -16.60 12.45
C ALA A 207 -2.61 -15.67 13.67
N ASP A 208 -1.46 -15.21 14.17
CA ASP A 208 -1.39 -14.23 15.28
C ASP A 208 -2.08 -12.91 14.89
N MET A 209 -1.96 -12.46 13.62
CA MET A 209 -2.69 -11.31 13.10
C MET A 209 -4.21 -11.56 13.06
N ALA A 210 -4.64 -12.77 12.68
CA ALA A 210 -6.06 -13.15 12.68
C ALA A 210 -6.64 -13.12 14.10
N GLU A 211 -5.93 -13.66 15.08
CA GLU A 211 -6.31 -13.60 16.50
C GLU A 211 -6.35 -12.15 17.04
N ALA A 212 -5.48 -11.27 16.51
CA ALA A 212 -5.47 -9.86 16.86
C ALA A 212 -6.62 -9.05 16.22
N GLY A 213 -7.38 -9.65 15.29
CA GLY A 213 -8.54 -9.04 14.64
C GLY A 213 -8.33 -8.65 13.17
N LEU A 214 -7.36 -9.25 12.46
CA LEU A 214 -7.27 -9.12 11.01
C LEU A 214 -8.61 -9.53 10.38
N PHE A 215 -9.16 -8.70 9.49
CA PHE A 215 -10.45 -8.96 8.85
C PHE A 215 -10.32 -9.81 7.60
N GLY A 216 -9.30 -9.54 6.80
CA GLY A 216 -9.17 -10.18 5.50
C GLY A 216 -7.75 -10.22 4.98
N ILE A 217 -7.63 -10.81 3.81
CA ILE A 217 -6.35 -11.07 3.15
C ILE A 217 -6.51 -10.95 1.63
N GLU A 218 -5.58 -10.30 0.95
CA GLU A 218 -5.59 -10.22 -0.51
C GLU A 218 -5.23 -11.58 -1.13
N ARG A 219 -6.18 -12.18 -1.83
CA ARG A 219 -6.00 -13.40 -2.62
C ARG A 219 -5.69 -13.08 -4.08
N ASP A 220 -6.55 -12.26 -4.69
CA ASP A 220 -6.45 -11.94 -6.10
C ASP A 220 -5.61 -10.68 -6.30
N HIS A 221 -4.34 -10.91 -6.56
CA HIS A 221 -3.34 -9.87 -6.80
C HIS A 221 -2.47 -10.28 -7.99
N ARG A 222 -1.97 -9.29 -8.76
CA ARG A 222 -1.13 -9.53 -9.95
C ARG A 222 0.11 -10.38 -9.65
N ASP A 223 0.74 -10.19 -8.50
CA ASP A 223 1.98 -10.90 -8.13
C ASP A 223 1.75 -12.26 -7.49
N HIS A 224 0.49 -12.68 -7.38
CA HIS A 224 0.14 -14.03 -6.93
C HIS A 224 -0.03 -14.96 -8.13
N ALA A 225 0.83 -15.98 -8.23
CA ALA A 225 0.63 -17.10 -9.13
C ALA A 225 -0.61 -17.93 -8.72
N PRO A 226 -1.12 -18.82 -9.58
CA PRO A 226 -2.27 -19.65 -9.22
C PRO A 226 -2.09 -20.46 -7.93
N GLU A 227 -0.90 -20.99 -7.69
CA GLU A 227 -0.53 -21.70 -6.46
C GLU A 227 -0.51 -20.79 -5.22
N ASP A 228 -0.07 -19.54 -5.37
CA ASP A 228 -0.10 -18.53 -4.30
C ASP A 228 -1.52 -18.17 -3.91
N ARG A 229 -2.43 -18.00 -4.89
CA ARG A 229 -3.87 -17.76 -4.66
C ARG A 229 -4.52 -18.92 -3.93
N ALA A 230 -4.21 -20.16 -4.32
CA ALA A 230 -4.72 -21.36 -3.66
C ALA A 230 -4.23 -21.46 -2.19
N ASP A 231 -2.97 -21.07 -1.93
CA ASP A 231 -2.42 -21.05 -0.57
C ASP A 231 -3.09 -19.96 0.29
N VAL A 232 -3.29 -18.76 -0.27
CA VAL A 232 -4.03 -17.69 0.43
C VAL A 232 -5.48 -18.09 0.69
N GLU A 233 -6.15 -18.73 -0.27
CA GLU A 233 -7.53 -19.20 -0.08
C GLU A 233 -7.64 -20.24 1.02
N ARG A 234 -6.68 -21.18 1.11
CA ARG A 234 -6.60 -22.15 2.20
C ARG A 234 -6.46 -21.44 3.55
N MET A 235 -5.49 -20.53 3.69
CA MET A 235 -5.26 -19.77 4.91
C MET A 235 -6.48 -18.94 5.31
N ALA A 236 -7.11 -18.25 4.34
CA ALA A 236 -8.31 -17.46 4.61
C ALA A 236 -9.44 -18.30 5.18
N ARG A 237 -9.68 -19.49 4.62
CA ARG A 237 -10.72 -20.44 5.13
C ARG A 237 -10.38 -20.98 6.51
N GLU A 238 -9.13 -21.36 6.75
CA GLU A 238 -8.68 -21.92 8.03
C GLU A 238 -8.73 -20.89 9.16
N MET A 239 -8.47 -19.63 8.87
CA MET A 239 -8.42 -18.54 9.84
C MET A 239 -9.69 -17.68 9.86
N GLY A 240 -10.70 -17.99 9.03
CA GLY A 240 -11.95 -17.24 8.97
C GLY A 240 -11.79 -15.82 8.42
N LEU A 241 -10.83 -15.57 7.52
CA LEU A 241 -10.54 -14.27 6.93
C LEU A 241 -11.34 -14.07 5.63
N ALA A 242 -11.81 -12.84 5.41
CA ALA A 242 -12.41 -12.43 4.15
C ALA A 242 -11.35 -12.37 3.03
N MET A 243 -11.74 -12.76 1.80
CA MET A 243 -10.84 -12.74 0.64
C MET A 243 -11.04 -11.48 -0.18
N PHE A 244 -9.93 -10.78 -0.44
CA PHE A 244 -9.88 -9.58 -1.24
C PHE A 244 -9.26 -9.83 -2.61
N GLY A 245 -9.70 -9.03 -3.59
CA GLY A 245 -9.04 -8.86 -4.88
C GLY A 245 -8.82 -7.37 -5.12
N SER A 246 -7.62 -7.00 -5.55
CA SER A 246 -7.23 -5.60 -5.75
C SER A 246 -6.18 -5.45 -6.84
N SER A 247 -6.00 -4.24 -7.33
CA SER A 247 -5.01 -3.94 -8.34
C SER A 247 -3.63 -3.57 -7.80
N ASP A 248 -3.57 -2.96 -6.63
CA ASP A 248 -2.35 -2.29 -6.13
C ASP A 248 -1.82 -1.29 -7.20
N TYR A 249 -2.75 -0.49 -7.77
CA TYR A 249 -2.47 0.46 -8.85
C TYR A 249 -1.60 1.62 -8.40
N HIS A 250 -0.59 1.98 -9.22
CA HIS A 250 0.36 3.07 -8.96
C HIS A 250 0.58 3.96 -10.19
N GLY A 251 -0.43 4.09 -11.05
CA GLY A 251 -0.25 4.82 -12.31
C GLY A 251 0.79 4.16 -13.22
N THR A 252 1.66 4.96 -13.81
CA THR A 252 2.75 4.47 -14.66
C THR A 252 3.93 3.87 -13.87
N GLY A 253 3.92 3.98 -12.54
CA GLY A 253 4.97 3.50 -11.65
C GLY A 253 5.07 1.97 -11.56
N LYS A 254 3.96 1.27 -11.82
CA LYS A 254 3.88 -0.21 -11.87
C LYS A 254 3.06 -0.66 -13.09
N PRO A 255 3.22 -1.91 -13.55
CA PRO A 255 2.42 -2.47 -14.66
C PRO A 255 0.99 -2.83 -14.27
N ASN A 256 0.61 -2.63 -13.02
CA ASN A 256 -0.71 -2.93 -12.47
C ASN A 256 -1.78 -2.02 -13.10
N ARG A 257 -2.91 -2.59 -13.50
CA ARG A 257 -4.01 -1.83 -14.10
C ARG A 257 -5.13 -1.70 -13.11
N ILE A 258 -5.65 -0.50 -12.96
CA ILE A 258 -6.78 -0.24 -12.05
C ILE A 258 -7.96 -1.17 -12.39
N GLY A 259 -8.55 -1.78 -11.37
CA GLY A 259 -9.68 -2.71 -11.52
C GLY A 259 -9.36 -4.05 -12.20
N GLU A 260 -8.08 -4.42 -12.38
CA GLU A 260 -7.72 -5.75 -12.94
C GLU A 260 -8.07 -6.91 -12.01
N ASN A 261 -8.16 -6.67 -10.71
CA ASN A 261 -8.83 -7.52 -9.74
C ASN A 261 -9.76 -6.65 -8.90
N THR A 262 -10.85 -7.23 -8.40
CA THR A 262 -11.88 -6.53 -7.63
C THR A 262 -12.34 -7.40 -6.47
N THR A 263 -12.88 -6.77 -5.44
CA THR A 263 -13.42 -7.45 -4.26
C THR A 263 -14.95 -7.57 -4.37
N ASP A 264 -15.49 -8.65 -3.84
CA ASP A 264 -16.93 -8.88 -3.77
C ASP A 264 -17.63 -7.74 -3.00
N PRO A 265 -18.69 -7.13 -3.54
CA PRO A 265 -19.43 -6.08 -2.86
C PRO A 265 -19.94 -6.45 -1.46
N GLN A 266 -20.20 -7.74 -1.18
CA GLN A 266 -20.62 -8.18 0.14
C GLN A 266 -19.47 -8.06 1.17
N VAL A 267 -18.25 -8.40 0.77
CA VAL A 267 -17.06 -8.22 1.63
C VAL A 267 -16.83 -6.75 1.94
N ILE A 268 -17.02 -5.88 0.95
CA ILE A 268 -16.90 -4.42 1.15
C ILE A 268 -18.01 -3.87 2.04
N ALA A 269 -19.23 -4.38 1.91
CA ALA A 269 -20.32 -4.01 2.83
C ALA A 269 -20.00 -4.37 4.29
N GLU A 270 -19.32 -5.49 4.54
CA GLU A 270 -18.84 -5.86 5.87
C GLU A 270 -17.71 -4.93 6.38
N VAL A 271 -16.83 -4.46 5.49
CA VAL A 271 -15.83 -3.43 5.81
C VAL A 271 -16.51 -2.14 6.23
N ILE A 272 -17.49 -1.68 5.43
CA ILE A 272 -18.25 -0.46 5.72
C ILE A 272 -19.00 -0.54 7.05
N ALA A 273 -19.60 -1.69 7.35
CA ALA A 273 -20.34 -1.90 8.60
C ALA A 273 -19.44 -1.89 9.85
N GLN A 274 -18.14 -2.15 9.72
CA GLN A 274 -17.19 -2.18 10.83
C GLN A 274 -16.36 -0.90 10.96
N GLY A 275 -16.28 -0.08 9.90
CA GLY A 275 -15.50 1.15 9.88
C GLY A 275 -16.12 2.27 10.72
N THR A 276 -15.29 3.18 11.21
CA THR A 276 -15.73 4.32 12.04
C THR A 276 -16.12 5.52 11.20
N ILE A 277 -15.45 5.76 10.07
CA ILE A 277 -15.77 6.87 9.16
C ILE A 277 -16.56 6.38 7.96
N GLU A 278 -17.42 7.24 7.44
CA GLU A 278 -18.28 6.91 6.31
C GLU A 278 -17.52 6.86 4.98
N VAL A 279 -18.02 6.07 4.03
CA VAL A 279 -17.62 6.13 2.61
C VAL A 279 -18.08 7.47 2.05
N VAL A 280 -17.29 8.07 1.17
CA VAL A 280 -17.70 9.27 0.45
C VAL A 280 -18.45 8.82 -0.81
N GLU A 281 -19.74 9.08 -0.84
CA GLU A 281 -20.63 8.75 -1.94
C GLU A 281 -20.80 9.96 -2.89
N PRO A 282 -21.10 9.75 -4.21
CA PRO A 282 -21.34 10.81 -5.19
C PRO A 282 -22.53 11.71 -4.88
#